data_ae13f9be0bada5c58340a26d8bac3b73
#
_entry.id   ae13f9be0bada5c58340a26d8bac3b73
#
_cell.length_a   1.000
_cell.length_b   1.000
_cell.length_c   1.000
_cell.angle_alpha   90.00
_cell.angle_beta   90.00
_cell.angle_gamma   90.00
#
_symmetry.space_group_name_H-M   'P 1'
#
loop_
_entity.id
_entity.type
_entity.pdbx_description
1 polymer ?
#
loop_
_entity_poly.entity_id
_entity_poly.type
_entity_poly.pdbx_seq_one_letter_code
_entity_poly.pdbx_strand_id
1 'polypeptide(L)'
;MQKTVQFKDVSLYTESFGDSNNPALLLIMGAASSLIWWDEGFCNKLVDKGYFVIRYDNRDTGMSTSYPVGKPGYTFEEMSDDAIKILDAYQIEKATIMGMSMGGMLAQMIAIRHPERVKSLVLLASMYFAEGAEDLPVFSPEVQKFFDDYGDYRPIGYRAQVDYAFKQWQATHHSERKYDLDEIYKMIELDVNRAIDYNSKLNHSFALVTGDELTRIKEIGCPTLIVHGTVDNVIPLIHGEMLSKTIPNASLLTLVGAGHELHPEDNDCIVEAILELNK
;
A
#
# COMPACT_ATOMS: atom_id res chain seq x y z
N MET A 1 -18.70 -5.71 2.64
CA MET A 1 -18.81 -7.16 2.96
C MET A 1 -17.45 -7.64 3.42
N GLN A 2 -17.41 -8.53 4.43
CA GLN A 2 -16.16 -9.14 4.90
C GLN A 2 -16.03 -10.57 4.35
N LYS A 3 -14.84 -10.98 3.94
CA LYS A 3 -14.55 -12.31 3.41
C LYS A 3 -13.11 -12.70 3.72
N THR A 4 -12.90 -13.98 4.03
CA THR A 4 -11.56 -14.57 4.12
C THR A 4 -11.30 -15.41 2.88
N VAL A 5 -10.23 -15.08 2.15
CA VAL A 5 -9.78 -15.82 0.97
C VAL A 5 -8.72 -16.82 1.41
N GLN A 6 -8.98 -18.11 1.20
CA GLN A 6 -8.08 -19.20 1.58
C GLN A 6 -7.51 -19.89 0.35
N PHE A 7 -6.19 -20.13 0.37
CA PHE A 7 -5.49 -20.95 -0.62
C PHE A 7 -4.24 -21.54 0.02
N LYS A 8 -4.05 -22.86 -0.15
CA LYS A 8 -3.02 -23.63 0.55
C LYS A 8 -3.11 -23.39 2.07
N ASP A 9 -2.03 -22.90 2.67
CA ASP A 9 -1.87 -22.56 4.09
C ASP A 9 -2.00 -21.05 4.38
N VAL A 10 -2.40 -20.26 3.38
CA VAL A 10 -2.56 -18.80 3.48
C VAL A 10 -4.03 -18.44 3.56
N SER A 11 -4.34 -17.53 4.47
CA SER A 11 -5.66 -16.94 4.70
C SER A 11 -5.52 -15.43 4.66
N LEU A 12 -6.21 -14.77 3.73
CA LEU A 12 -6.19 -13.31 3.59
C LEU A 12 -7.55 -12.74 3.94
N TYR A 13 -7.58 -11.83 4.90
CA TYR A 13 -8.80 -11.12 5.26
C TYR A 13 -9.04 -9.94 4.31
N THR A 14 -10.26 -9.84 3.81
CA THR A 14 -10.66 -8.84 2.83
C THR A 14 -11.96 -8.16 3.23
N GLU A 15 -12.13 -6.91 2.83
CA GLU A 15 -13.37 -6.17 2.88
C GLU A 15 -13.72 -5.61 1.52
N SER A 16 -15.00 -5.60 1.18
CA SER A 16 -15.47 -5.04 -0.09
C SER A 16 -16.66 -4.08 0.11
N PHE A 17 -16.72 -3.06 -0.75
CA PHE A 17 -17.68 -1.97 -0.74
C PHE A 17 -18.28 -1.80 -2.12
N GLY A 18 -19.56 -1.43 -2.19
CA GLY A 18 -20.27 -1.18 -3.44
C GLY A 18 -20.88 -2.45 -4.07
N ASP A 19 -21.32 -2.30 -5.33
CA ASP A 19 -21.93 -3.37 -6.11
C ASP A 19 -20.88 -4.16 -6.88
N SER A 20 -20.86 -5.47 -6.73
CA SER A 20 -19.92 -6.39 -7.39
C SER A 20 -20.06 -6.44 -8.92
N ASN A 21 -21.10 -5.87 -9.50
CA ASN A 21 -21.26 -5.72 -10.94
C ASN A 21 -20.49 -4.51 -11.51
N ASN A 22 -20.03 -3.62 -10.65
CA ASN A 22 -19.26 -2.45 -11.04
C ASN A 22 -17.78 -2.79 -11.36
N PRO A 23 -17.07 -1.94 -12.11
CA PRO A 23 -15.64 -2.09 -12.30
C PRO A 23 -14.87 -2.20 -10.99
N ALA A 24 -14.04 -3.24 -10.87
CA ALA A 24 -13.32 -3.52 -9.64
C ALA A 24 -12.09 -2.63 -9.46
N LEU A 25 -11.84 -2.23 -8.20
CA LEU A 25 -10.64 -1.55 -7.75
C LEU A 25 -10.10 -2.26 -6.51
N LEU A 26 -8.88 -2.81 -6.60
CA LEU A 26 -8.19 -3.51 -5.51
C LEU A 26 -7.17 -2.58 -4.87
N LEU A 27 -7.26 -2.43 -3.54
CA LEU A 27 -6.39 -1.59 -2.72
C LEU A 27 -5.35 -2.43 -1.97
N ILE A 28 -4.07 -2.16 -2.19
CA ILE A 28 -2.92 -2.84 -1.57
C ILE A 28 -2.19 -1.86 -0.65
N MET A 29 -2.25 -2.11 0.66
CA MET A 29 -1.64 -1.23 1.64
C MET A 29 -0.12 -1.40 1.72
N GLY A 30 0.55 -0.38 2.26
CA GLY A 30 1.99 -0.32 2.46
C GLY A 30 2.52 -1.29 3.51
N ALA A 31 3.84 -1.30 3.68
CA ALA A 31 4.51 -2.15 4.65
C ALA A 31 4.01 -1.88 6.07
N ALA A 32 3.88 -2.96 6.84
CA ALA A 32 3.54 -2.92 8.26
C ALA A 32 2.18 -2.28 8.61
N SER A 33 1.28 -2.12 7.64
CA SER A 33 -0.03 -1.50 7.81
C SER A 33 -1.14 -2.42 7.32
N SER A 34 -2.24 -2.51 8.06
CA SER A 34 -3.38 -3.33 7.68
C SER A 34 -4.36 -2.57 6.76
N LEU A 35 -5.36 -3.27 6.26
CA LEU A 35 -6.35 -2.73 5.32
C LEU A 35 -7.10 -1.49 5.84
N ILE A 36 -7.20 -1.28 7.16
CA ILE A 36 -7.96 -0.16 7.72
C ILE A 36 -7.34 1.21 7.42
N TRP A 37 -6.06 1.26 7.07
CA TRP A 37 -5.39 2.48 6.63
C TRP A 37 -5.84 2.96 5.23
N TRP A 38 -6.57 2.14 4.48
CA TRP A 38 -7.48 2.57 3.44
C TRP A 38 -8.81 2.92 4.11
N ASP A 39 -8.98 4.14 4.59
CA ASP A 39 -10.17 4.53 5.36
C ASP A 39 -11.47 4.32 4.59
N GLU A 40 -12.58 4.11 5.33
CA GLU A 40 -13.88 3.84 4.71
C GLU A 40 -14.42 5.06 3.93
N GLY A 41 -14.03 6.28 4.33
CA GLY A 41 -14.40 7.49 3.63
C GLY A 41 -13.83 7.51 2.21
N PHE A 42 -12.56 7.14 2.04
CA PHE A 42 -11.95 6.99 0.72
C PHE A 42 -12.60 5.86 -0.09
N CYS A 43 -12.80 4.69 0.53
CA CYS A 43 -13.48 3.57 -0.12
C CYS A 43 -14.89 3.94 -0.61
N ASN A 44 -15.67 4.63 0.23
CA ASN A 44 -17.03 5.06 -0.13
C ASN A 44 -17.05 6.12 -1.24
N LYS A 45 -16.09 7.06 -1.26
CA LYS A 45 -15.96 8.01 -2.39
C LYS A 45 -15.74 7.30 -3.73
N LEU A 46 -14.94 6.22 -3.75
CA LEU A 46 -14.76 5.38 -4.95
C LEU A 46 -16.05 4.64 -5.32
N VAL A 47 -16.79 4.12 -4.33
CA VAL A 47 -18.11 3.48 -4.54
C VAL A 47 -19.11 4.45 -5.13
N ASP A 48 -19.17 5.69 -4.64
CA ASP A 48 -20.05 6.75 -5.14
C ASP A 48 -19.75 7.12 -6.61
N LYS A 49 -18.52 6.84 -7.06
CA LYS A 49 -18.10 6.99 -8.46
C LYS A 49 -18.29 5.72 -9.31
N GLY A 50 -18.94 4.68 -8.77
CA GLY A 50 -19.32 3.47 -9.49
C GLY A 50 -18.24 2.39 -9.51
N TYR A 51 -17.35 2.34 -8.53
CA TYR A 51 -16.40 1.23 -8.37
C TYR A 51 -16.93 0.19 -7.38
N PHE A 52 -16.52 -1.07 -7.60
CA PHE A 52 -16.51 -2.12 -6.60
C PHE A 52 -15.13 -2.15 -5.96
N VAL A 53 -15.02 -1.72 -4.70
CA VAL A 53 -13.74 -1.53 -4.01
C VAL A 53 -13.46 -2.73 -3.11
N ILE A 54 -12.24 -3.27 -3.19
CA ILE A 54 -11.75 -4.34 -2.32
C ILE A 54 -10.47 -3.85 -1.66
N ARG A 55 -10.40 -3.95 -0.32
CA ARG A 55 -9.16 -3.78 0.46
C ARG A 55 -8.87 -5.06 1.22
N TYR A 56 -7.60 -5.35 1.50
CA TYR A 56 -7.23 -6.57 2.21
C TYR A 56 -6.00 -6.38 3.10
N ASP A 57 -5.91 -7.22 4.12
CA ASP A 57 -4.71 -7.34 4.92
C ASP A 57 -3.68 -8.18 4.16
N ASN A 58 -2.49 -7.62 3.93
CA ASN A 58 -1.34 -8.40 3.47
C ASN A 58 -0.99 -9.49 4.50
N ARG A 59 -0.23 -10.51 4.09
CA ARG A 59 0.37 -11.46 5.05
C ARG A 59 1.07 -10.67 6.16
N ASP A 60 1.06 -11.16 7.37
CA ASP A 60 1.66 -10.55 8.56
C ASP A 60 1.00 -9.23 9.02
N THR A 61 -0.14 -8.87 8.48
CA THR A 61 -0.92 -7.72 8.97
C THR A 61 -2.35 -8.08 9.31
N GLY A 62 -2.94 -7.36 10.25
CA GLY A 62 -4.34 -7.46 10.62
C GLY A 62 -4.80 -8.89 10.91
N MET A 63 -5.83 -9.34 10.20
CA MET A 63 -6.47 -10.64 10.38
C MET A 63 -6.01 -11.70 9.34
N SER A 64 -4.96 -11.41 8.58
CA SER A 64 -4.37 -12.36 7.63
C SER A 64 -3.32 -13.27 8.29
N THR A 65 -2.91 -14.32 7.57
CA THR A 65 -1.88 -15.28 8.05
C THR A 65 -0.64 -14.54 8.54
N SER A 66 -0.23 -14.87 9.76
CA SER A 66 0.98 -14.35 10.41
C SER A 66 2.05 -15.42 10.52
N TYR A 67 3.31 -15.01 10.35
CA TYR A 67 4.50 -15.85 10.44
C TYR A 67 5.38 -15.41 11.62
N PRO A 68 6.25 -16.28 12.14
CA PRO A 68 7.19 -15.88 13.18
C PRO A 68 8.08 -14.72 12.72
N VAL A 69 8.26 -13.72 13.58
CA VAL A 69 9.06 -12.53 13.28
C VAL A 69 10.48 -12.90 12.81
N GLY A 70 10.94 -12.34 11.70
CA GLY A 70 12.22 -12.63 11.07
C GLY A 70 12.21 -13.87 10.15
N LYS A 71 11.03 -14.50 9.95
CA LYS A 71 10.87 -15.71 9.11
C LYS A 71 9.58 -15.60 8.29
N PRO A 72 9.50 -14.66 7.33
CA PRO A 72 8.26 -14.41 6.59
C PRO A 72 7.73 -15.64 5.85
N GLY A 73 8.62 -16.55 5.40
CA GLY A 73 8.19 -17.75 4.66
C GLY A 73 7.55 -17.44 3.30
N TYR A 74 7.72 -16.22 2.80
CA TYR A 74 7.20 -15.74 1.51
C TYR A 74 8.12 -14.67 0.91
N THR A 75 7.92 -14.40 -0.37
CA THR A 75 8.60 -13.35 -1.15
C THR A 75 7.61 -12.27 -1.59
N PHE A 76 8.12 -11.18 -2.17
CA PHE A 76 7.29 -10.13 -2.76
C PHE A 76 6.50 -10.66 -3.97
N GLU A 77 7.08 -11.58 -4.74
CA GLU A 77 6.41 -12.24 -5.86
C GLU A 77 5.18 -13.01 -5.39
N GLU A 78 5.30 -13.75 -4.28
CA GLU A 78 4.17 -14.47 -3.67
C GLU A 78 3.10 -13.52 -3.15
N MET A 79 3.50 -12.38 -2.55
CA MET A 79 2.55 -11.33 -2.14
C MET A 79 1.85 -10.69 -3.35
N SER A 80 2.54 -10.52 -4.48
CA SER A 80 1.92 -10.05 -5.72
C SER A 80 0.90 -11.05 -6.27
N ASP A 81 1.20 -12.35 -6.18
CA ASP A 81 0.29 -13.43 -6.59
C ASP A 81 -0.93 -13.54 -5.63
N ASP A 82 -0.80 -13.16 -4.36
CA ASP A 82 -1.91 -13.08 -3.40
C ASP A 82 -3.03 -12.16 -3.89
N ALA A 83 -2.69 -11.01 -4.48
CA ALA A 83 -3.66 -10.09 -5.07
C ALA A 83 -4.48 -10.75 -6.18
N ILE A 84 -3.84 -11.60 -6.99
CA ILE A 84 -4.53 -12.36 -8.04
C ILE A 84 -5.48 -13.40 -7.43
N LYS A 85 -5.09 -14.07 -6.34
CA LYS A 85 -5.98 -15.00 -5.61
C LYS A 85 -7.20 -14.29 -5.04
N ILE A 86 -7.05 -13.05 -4.60
CA ILE A 86 -8.19 -12.22 -4.17
C ILE A 86 -9.11 -11.94 -5.35
N LEU A 87 -8.59 -11.47 -6.50
CA LEU A 87 -9.41 -11.23 -7.69
C LEU A 87 -10.15 -12.52 -8.12
N ASP A 88 -9.48 -13.67 -8.12
CA ASP A 88 -10.09 -14.97 -8.47
C ASP A 88 -11.22 -15.32 -7.50
N ALA A 89 -11.02 -15.12 -6.18
CA ALA A 89 -12.03 -15.42 -5.17
C ALA A 89 -13.28 -14.52 -5.26
N TYR A 90 -13.12 -13.31 -5.84
CA TYR A 90 -14.23 -12.40 -6.13
C TYR A 90 -14.76 -12.54 -7.57
N GLN A 91 -14.22 -13.48 -8.36
CA GLN A 91 -14.60 -13.73 -9.76
C GLN A 91 -14.37 -12.49 -10.66
N ILE A 92 -13.32 -11.73 -10.38
CA ILE A 92 -12.94 -10.53 -11.13
C ILE A 92 -11.86 -10.91 -12.14
N GLU A 93 -12.15 -10.73 -13.41
CA GLU A 93 -11.21 -11.01 -14.49
C GLU A 93 -10.11 -9.94 -14.55
N LYS A 94 -10.48 -8.66 -14.42
CA LYS A 94 -9.56 -7.53 -14.55
C LYS A 94 -9.98 -6.38 -13.63
N ALA A 95 -8.99 -5.73 -12.97
CA ALA A 95 -9.24 -4.64 -12.01
C ALA A 95 -8.29 -3.46 -12.20
N THR A 96 -8.69 -2.29 -11.71
CA THR A 96 -7.75 -1.23 -11.36
C THR A 96 -7.02 -1.66 -10.10
N ILE A 97 -5.68 -1.65 -10.12
CA ILE A 97 -4.85 -1.99 -8.95
C ILE A 97 -4.27 -0.69 -8.39
N MET A 98 -4.59 -0.38 -7.14
CA MET A 98 -4.03 0.76 -6.43
C MET A 98 -3.18 0.27 -5.25
N GLY A 99 -1.92 0.69 -5.21
CA GLY A 99 -1.01 0.34 -4.13
C GLY A 99 -0.32 1.56 -3.54
N MET A 100 -0.16 1.57 -2.21
CA MET A 100 0.59 2.58 -1.49
C MET A 100 1.95 2.03 -1.04
N SER A 101 3.03 2.80 -1.21
CA SER A 101 4.36 2.44 -0.71
C SER A 101 4.78 1.03 -1.19
N MET A 102 5.04 0.08 -0.27
CA MET A 102 5.24 -1.33 -0.59
C MET A 102 4.09 -1.91 -1.45
N GLY A 103 2.85 -1.55 -1.16
CA GLY A 103 1.70 -1.96 -1.98
C GLY A 103 1.79 -1.46 -3.42
N GLY A 104 2.41 -0.30 -3.65
CA GLY A 104 2.72 0.21 -4.98
C GLY A 104 3.84 -0.59 -5.67
N MET A 105 4.82 -1.12 -4.93
CA MET A 105 5.82 -2.05 -5.47
C MET A 105 5.14 -3.36 -5.91
N LEU A 106 4.27 -3.91 -5.06
CA LEU A 106 3.48 -5.10 -5.40
C LEU A 106 2.60 -4.86 -6.63
N ALA A 107 1.97 -3.69 -6.72
CA ALA A 107 1.15 -3.31 -7.88
C ALA A 107 1.97 -3.22 -9.18
N GLN A 108 3.20 -2.70 -9.15
CA GLN A 108 4.13 -2.73 -10.27
C GLN A 108 4.45 -4.18 -10.69
N MET A 109 4.77 -5.05 -9.71
CA MET A 109 5.04 -6.47 -9.98
C MET A 109 3.83 -7.17 -10.60
N ILE A 110 2.62 -6.92 -10.08
CA ILE A 110 1.36 -7.47 -10.64
C ILE A 110 1.19 -7.04 -12.11
N ALA A 111 1.44 -5.77 -12.42
CA ALA A 111 1.28 -5.26 -13.78
C ALA A 111 2.27 -5.90 -14.80
N ILE A 112 3.42 -6.38 -14.33
CA ILE A 112 4.43 -7.07 -15.15
C ILE A 112 4.16 -8.57 -15.22
N ARG A 113 3.80 -9.20 -14.10
CA ARG A 113 3.59 -10.65 -14.01
C ARG A 113 2.24 -11.09 -14.56
N HIS A 114 1.21 -10.24 -14.41
CA HIS A 114 -0.19 -10.53 -14.74
C HIS A 114 -0.84 -9.37 -15.50
N PRO A 115 -0.26 -8.90 -16.63
CA PRO A 115 -0.73 -7.70 -17.35
C PRO A 115 -2.19 -7.84 -17.81
N GLU A 116 -2.65 -9.06 -18.09
CA GLU A 116 -4.04 -9.35 -18.47
C GLU A 116 -5.04 -9.11 -17.33
N ARG A 117 -4.59 -9.09 -16.07
CA ARG A 117 -5.42 -8.89 -14.88
C ARG A 117 -5.54 -7.42 -14.47
N VAL A 118 -4.70 -6.52 -15.04
CA VAL A 118 -4.62 -5.11 -14.66
C VAL A 118 -5.26 -4.22 -15.71
N LYS A 119 -6.37 -3.55 -15.37
CA LYS A 119 -7.04 -2.56 -16.22
C LYS A 119 -6.24 -1.26 -16.26
N SER A 120 -5.87 -0.76 -15.10
CA SER A 120 -5.06 0.43 -14.88
C SER A 120 -4.33 0.32 -13.55
N LEU A 121 -3.28 1.14 -13.37
CA LEU A 121 -2.42 1.10 -12.21
C LEU A 121 -2.41 2.45 -11.49
N VAL A 122 -2.51 2.45 -10.16
CA VAL A 122 -2.37 3.65 -9.34
C VAL A 122 -1.30 3.41 -8.28
N LEU A 123 -0.24 4.21 -8.31
CA LEU A 123 0.91 4.11 -7.42
C LEU A 123 0.95 5.32 -6.50
N LEU A 124 0.54 5.15 -5.23
CA LEU A 124 0.57 6.20 -4.22
C LEU A 124 1.86 6.10 -3.39
N ALA A 125 2.66 7.17 -3.36
CA ALA A 125 3.89 7.27 -2.56
C ALA A 125 4.78 6.02 -2.69
N SER A 126 4.99 5.52 -3.93
CA SER A 126 5.72 4.28 -4.19
C SER A 126 7.14 4.52 -4.68
N MET A 127 7.95 3.47 -4.63
CA MET A 127 9.39 3.53 -4.88
C MET A 127 9.73 3.13 -6.32
N TYR A 128 10.73 3.78 -6.86
CA TYR A 128 11.37 3.48 -8.14
C TYR A 128 12.60 2.58 -7.91
N PHE A 129 12.74 1.51 -8.70
CA PHE A 129 13.82 0.52 -8.59
C PHE A 129 14.56 0.23 -9.90
N ALA A 130 14.21 0.93 -10.98
CA ALA A 130 14.89 0.73 -12.26
C ALA A 130 16.24 1.47 -12.31
N GLU A 131 16.84 1.56 -13.48
CA GLU A 131 18.15 2.15 -13.71
C GLU A 131 18.31 3.55 -13.07
N GLY A 132 19.34 3.75 -12.26
CA GLY A 132 19.61 4.99 -11.51
C GLY A 132 18.89 5.08 -10.16
N ALA A 133 18.19 4.02 -9.72
CA ALA A 133 17.52 4.01 -8.42
C ALA A 133 18.51 4.05 -7.24
N GLU A 134 19.73 3.55 -7.44
CA GLU A 134 20.79 3.51 -6.43
C GLU A 134 21.26 4.89 -5.98
N ASP A 135 21.06 5.92 -6.81
CA ASP A 135 21.44 7.30 -6.51
C ASP A 135 20.28 8.11 -5.87
N LEU A 136 19.08 7.52 -5.74
CA LEU A 136 17.93 8.23 -5.21
C LEU A 136 17.89 8.18 -3.68
N PRO A 137 17.57 9.31 -3.02
CA PRO A 137 17.44 9.34 -1.56
C PRO A 137 16.24 8.53 -1.11
N VAL A 138 16.40 7.78 -0.02
CA VAL A 138 15.33 7.11 0.72
C VAL A 138 15.45 7.56 2.16
N PHE A 139 14.33 7.79 2.81
CA PHE A 139 14.23 8.28 4.18
C PHE A 139 14.89 9.64 4.44
N SER A 140 14.19 10.51 5.10
CA SER A 140 14.81 11.69 5.71
C SER A 140 15.72 11.27 6.88
N PRO A 141 16.65 12.16 7.33
CA PRO A 141 17.48 11.86 8.50
C PRO A 141 16.68 11.49 9.75
N GLU A 142 15.50 12.07 9.92
CA GLU A 142 14.61 11.81 11.06
C GLU A 142 14.00 10.40 10.98
N VAL A 143 13.54 10.00 9.81
CA VAL A 143 13.01 8.64 9.56
C VAL A 143 14.13 7.61 9.71
N GLN A 144 15.30 7.86 9.12
CA GLN A 144 16.45 6.97 9.26
C GLN A 144 16.83 6.79 10.74
N LYS A 145 16.91 7.91 11.48
CA LYS A 145 17.22 7.86 12.91
C LYS A 145 16.19 7.04 13.70
N PHE A 146 14.90 7.17 13.35
CA PHE A 146 13.85 6.34 14.00
C PHE A 146 14.10 4.86 13.78
N PHE A 147 14.41 4.45 12.56
CA PHE A 147 14.69 3.02 12.25
C PHE A 147 16.01 2.54 12.87
N ASP A 148 17.04 3.40 12.96
CA ASP A 148 18.29 3.07 13.65
C ASP A 148 18.07 2.84 15.15
N ASP A 149 17.23 3.67 15.77
CA ASP A 149 16.95 3.60 17.21
C ASP A 149 15.96 2.45 17.57
N TYR A 150 15.01 2.13 16.68
CA TYR A 150 13.85 1.30 17.01
C TYR A 150 13.57 0.16 16.01
N GLY A 151 14.34 0.00 14.93
CA GLY A 151 14.08 -1.03 13.90
C GLY A 151 14.07 -2.46 14.45
N ASP A 152 14.88 -2.72 15.47
CA ASP A 152 14.94 -4.01 16.16
C ASP A 152 14.01 -4.10 17.40
N TYR A 153 13.29 -3.04 17.73
CA TYR A 153 12.40 -3.05 18.88
C TYR A 153 11.16 -3.92 18.62
N ARG A 154 10.86 -4.78 19.58
CA ARG A 154 9.70 -5.69 19.56
C ARG A 154 8.84 -5.40 20.77
N PRO A 155 7.84 -4.51 20.66
CA PRO A 155 6.99 -4.14 21.78
C PRO A 155 6.18 -5.34 22.27
N ILE A 156 6.19 -5.57 23.59
CA ILE A 156 5.46 -6.66 24.24
C ILE A 156 4.24 -6.09 24.96
N GLY A 157 3.07 -6.58 24.61
CA GLY A 157 1.78 -6.19 25.18
C GLY A 157 1.17 -4.99 24.48
N TYR A 158 -0.15 -4.94 24.55
CA TYR A 158 -0.99 -4.00 23.82
C TYR A 158 -0.55 -2.54 23.94
N ARG A 159 -0.35 -2.05 25.17
CA ARG A 159 0.04 -0.64 25.40
C ARG A 159 1.37 -0.28 24.74
N ALA A 160 2.38 -1.15 24.90
CA ALA A 160 3.69 -0.92 24.31
C ALA A 160 3.63 -0.95 22.77
N GLN A 161 2.77 -1.79 22.18
CA GLN A 161 2.53 -1.86 20.74
C GLN A 161 1.87 -0.58 20.22
N VAL A 162 0.85 -0.07 20.91
CA VAL A 162 0.18 1.19 20.54
C VAL A 162 1.14 2.37 20.65
N ASP A 163 1.87 2.49 21.76
CA ASP A 163 2.82 3.60 21.98
C ASP A 163 3.95 3.59 20.94
N TYR A 164 4.45 2.39 20.58
CA TYR A 164 5.44 2.26 19.52
C TYR A 164 4.87 2.62 18.14
N ALA A 165 3.68 2.13 17.81
CA ALA A 165 3.03 2.42 16.54
C ALA A 165 2.75 3.93 16.37
N PHE A 166 2.30 4.59 17.42
CA PHE A 166 2.08 6.03 17.39
C PHE A 166 3.40 6.81 17.19
N LYS A 167 4.47 6.37 17.86
CA LYS A 167 5.80 6.95 17.69
C LYS A 167 6.33 6.74 16.26
N GLN A 168 6.13 5.56 15.68
CA GLN A 168 6.48 5.27 14.29
C GLN A 168 5.68 6.17 13.34
N TRP A 169 4.37 6.27 13.56
CA TRP A 169 3.51 7.13 12.75
C TRP A 169 4.00 8.60 12.79
N GLN A 170 4.31 9.14 13.97
CA GLN A 170 4.85 10.49 14.10
C GLN A 170 6.17 10.71 13.35
N ALA A 171 7.04 9.70 13.29
CA ALA A 171 8.32 9.79 12.59
C ALA A 171 8.16 9.74 11.06
N THR A 172 7.19 8.96 10.55
CA THR A 172 7.01 8.71 9.11
C THR A 172 5.97 9.62 8.44
N HIS A 173 5.14 10.32 9.22
CA HIS A 173 4.09 11.22 8.69
C HIS A 173 4.50 12.69 8.88
N HIS A 174 5.42 13.15 8.02
CA HIS A 174 5.77 14.56 7.91
C HIS A 174 4.93 15.19 6.81
N SER A 175 3.97 16.04 7.22
CA SER A 175 2.98 16.61 6.31
C SER A 175 2.61 18.03 6.75
N GLU A 176 2.22 18.87 5.80
CA GLU A 176 1.58 20.18 6.06
C GLU A 176 0.08 20.01 6.36
N ARG A 177 -0.47 18.80 6.19
CA ARG A 177 -1.85 18.46 6.56
C ARG A 177 -2.00 18.40 8.07
N LYS A 178 -3.20 18.76 8.53
CA LYS A 178 -3.53 18.70 9.96
C LYS A 178 -4.25 17.41 10.28
N TYR A 179 -3.70 16.67 11.22
CA TYR A 179 -4.31 15.47 11.78
C TYR A 179 -4.97 15.74 13.12
N ASP A 180 -6.12 15.11 13.34
CA ASP A 180 -6.64 14.89 14.66
C ASP A 180 -5.86 13.71 15.29
N LEU A 181 -4.94 14.03 16.21
CA LEU A 181 -4.07 13.00 16.82
C LEU A 181 -4.87 12.00 17.66
N ASP A 182 -6.03 12.38 18.20
CA ASP A 182 -6.88 11.46 18.94
C ASP A 182 -7.53 10.44 18.01
N GLU A 183 -7.93 10.85 16.80
CA GLU A 183 -8.45 9.94 15.77
C GLU A 183 -7.35 9.01 15.25
N ILE A 184 -6.14 9.52 15.02
CA ILE A 184 -4.98 8.68 14.64
C ILE A 184 -4.68 7.66 15.74
N TYR A 185 -4.67 8.09 17.00
CA TYR A 185 -4.41 7.18 18.11
C TYR A 185 -5.47 6.07 18.19
N LYS A 186 -6.75 6.39 18.04
CA LYS A 186 -7.84 5.39 17.96
C LYS A 186 -7.67 4.42 16.78
N MET A 187 -7.27 4.93 15.62
CA MET A 187 -6.99 4.09 14.44
C MET A 187 -5.86 3.11 14.74
N ILE A 188 -4.78 3.56 15.38
CA ILE A 188 -3.66 2.72 15.81
C ILE A 188 -4.12 1.68 16.85
N GLU A 189 -4.92 2.07 17.84
CA GLU A 189 -5.49 1.13 18.80
C GLU A 189 -6.31 0.04 18.12
N LEU A 190 -7.11 0.41 17.12
CA LEU A 190 -7.90 -0.53 16.34
C LEU A 190 -6.99 -1.46 15.52
N ASP A 191 -5.94 -0.94 14.89
CA ASP A 191 -4.99 -1.72 14.09
C ASP A 191 -4.24 -2.75 14.94
N VAL A 192 -3.77 -2.35 16.11
CA VAL A 192 -3.13 -3.25 17.09
C VAL A 192 -4.09 -4.34 17.57
N ASN A 193 -5.33 -3.94 17.94
CA ASN A 193 -6.33 -4.88 18.48
C ASN A 193 -6.79 -5.95 17.49
N ARG A 194 -6.86 -5.62 16.20
CA ARG A 194 -7.33 -6.57 15.18
C ARG A 194 -6.25 -7.52 14.67
N ALA A 195 -4.97 -7.25 14.97
CA ALA A 195 -3.86 -8.06 14.48
C ALA A 195 -3.80 -9.42 15.20
N ILE A 196 -3.62 -10.51 14.43
CA ILE A 196 -3.35 -11.86 14.97
C ILE A 196 -2.03 -11.85 15.76
N ASP A 197 -0.97 -11.31 15.16
CA ASP A 197 0.30 -10.99 15.82
C ASP A 197 0.79 -9.64 15.30
N TYR A 198 0.70 -8.62 16.13
CA TYR A 198 1.06 -7.26 15.70
C TYR A 198 2.54 -7.10 15.32
N ASN A 199 3.43 -7.87 15.91
CA ASN A 199 4.86 -7.78 15.60
C ASN A 199 5.23 -8.48 14.28
N SER A 200 4.40 -9.41 13.80
CA SER A 200 4.67 -10.13 12.54
C SER A 200 4.78 -9.19 11.33
N LYS A 201 4.12 -8.02 11.36
CA LYS A 201 4.23 -6.98 10.32
C LYS A 201 5.67 -6.57 9.98
N LEU A 202 6.62 -6.77 10.91
CA LEU A 202 8.04 -6.53 10.70
C LEU A 202 8.64 -7.50 9.65
N ASN A 203 7.98 -8.62 9.37
CA ASN A 203 8.40 -9.54 8.32
C ASN A 203 8.41 -8.93 6.93
N HIS A 204 7.65 -7.84 6.69
CA HIS A 204 7.73 -7.11 5.43
C HIS A 204 9.14 -6.58 5.12
N SER A 205 9.94 -6.26 6.17
CA SER A 205 11.34 -5.85 6.01
C SER A 205 12.31 -7.03 5.78
N PHE A 206 11.87 -8.27 6.03
CA PHE A 206 12.66 -9.48 5.80
C PHE A 206 12.25 -10.24 4.54
N ALA A 207 11.08 -9.93 3.97
CA ALA A 207 10.63 -10.53 2.73
C ALA A 207 11.55 -10.14 1.57
N LEU A 208 11.93 -11.11 0.75
CA LEU A 208 12.88 -10.90 -0.35
C LEU A 208 12.13 -10.56 -1.63
N VAL A 209 12.75 -9.70 -2.44
CA VAL A 209 12.48 -9.60 -3.88
C VAL A 209 13.47 -10.54 -4.58
N THR A 210 12.97 -11.54 -5.26
CA THR A 210 13.81 -12.58 -5.90
C THR A 210 13.86 -12.46 -7.41
N GLY A 211 12.89 -11.76 -8.01
CA GLY A 211 12.80 -11.47 -9.44
C GLY A 211 13.39 -10.11 -9.82
N ASP A 212 13.19 -9.74 -11.07
CA ASP A 212 13.66 -8.49 -11.66
C ASP A 212 12.52 -7.54 -12.08
N GLU A 213 11.29 -7.86 -11.70
CA GLU A 213 10.08 -7.15 -12.14
C GLU A 213 10.18 -5.64 -11.87
N LEU A 214 10.63 -5.25 -10.67
CA LEU A 214 10.72 -3.84 -10.30
C LEU A 214 11.75 -3.03 -11.12
N THR A 215 12.67 -3.72 -11.80
CA THR A 215 13.61 -3.07 -12.74
C THR A 215 13.04 -2.96 -14.15
N ARG A 216 11.98 -3.73 -14.47
CA ARG A 216 11.36 -3.85 -15.80
C ARG A 216 10.12 -2.98 -15.99
N ILE A 217 9.94 -1.94 -15.20
CA ILE A 217 8.73 -1.09 -15.20
C ILE A 217 8.44 -0.42 -16.56
N LYS A 218 9.41 -0.39 -17.47
CA LYS A 218 9.21 0.02 -18.89
C LYS A 218 8.26 -0.92 -19.65
N GLU A 219 8.02 -2.14 -19.14
CA GLU A 219 7.11 -3.13 -19.71
C GLU A 219 5.65 -2.95 -19.25
N ILE A 220 5.39 -2.10 -18.25
CA ILE A 220 4.05 -1.80 -17.81
C ILE A 220 3.28 -1.10 -18.93
N GLY A 221 2.33 -1.81 -19.53
CA GLY A 221 1.59 -1.33 -20.70
C GLY A 221 0.23 -0.71 -20.40
N CYS A 222 -0.30 -0.87 -19.16
CA CYS A 222 -1.59 -0.32 -18.79
C CYS A 222 -1.48 1.19 -18.45
N PRO A 223 -2.57 1.97 -18.59
CA PRO A 223 -2.62 3.35 -18.10
C PRO A 223 -2.22 3.41 -16.62
N THR A 224 -1.32 4.33 -16.27
CA THR A 224 -0.75 4.42 -14.93
C THR A 224 -0.85 5.83 -14.36
N LEU A 225 -1.37 5.96 -13.15
CA LEU A 225 -1.38 7.19 -12.36
C LEU A 225 -0.39 7.04 -11.21
N ILE A 226 0.59 7.94 -11.14
CA ILE A 226 1.44 8.10 -9.96
C ILE A 226 0.88 9.24 -9.12
N VAL A 227 0.72 9.03 -7.82
CA VAL A 227 0.28 10.03 -6.85
C VAL A 227 1.37 10.17 -5.80
N HIS A 228 1.90 11.38 -5.60
CA HIS A 228 3.02 11.56 -4.69
C HIS A 228 3.00 12.90 -3.96
N GLY A 229 3.28 12.89 -2.66
CA GLY A 229 3.37 14.07 -1.82
C GLY A 229 4.68 14.84 -2.00
N THR A 230 4.63 16.18 -1.94
CA THR A 230 5.85 17.01 -2.13
C THR A 230 6.78 17.02 -0.93
N VAL A 231 6.28 16.64 0.25
CA VAL A 231 7.08 16.61 1.49
C VAL A 231 7.19 15.20 2.07
N ASP A 232 7.03 14.18 1.20
CA ASP A 232 7.20 12.77 1.60
C ASP A 232 8.63 12.56 2.14
N ASN A 233 8.72 12.25 3.43
CA ASN A 233 9.97 12.06 4.16
C ASN A 233 10.42 10.59 4.23
N VAL A 234 9.60 9.66 3.70
CA VAL A 234 9.89 8.22 3.64
C VAL A 234 10.38 7.84 2.24
N ILE A 235 9.61 8.19 1.22
CA ILE A 235 9.96 8.01 -0.20
C ILE A 235 9.86 9.37 -0.88
N PRO A 236 10.96 10.10 -1.08
CA PRO A 236 10.93 11.43 -1.65
C PRO A 236 10.28 11.50 -3.04
N LEU A 237 9.64 12.63 -3.37
CA LEU A 237 8.91 12.89 -4.62
C LEU A 237 9.68 12.48 -5.88
N ILE A 238 11.00 12.55 -5.88
CA ILE A 238 11.84 12.17 -7.01
C ILE A 238 11.56 10.74 -7.50
N HIS A 239 11.19 9.79 -6.60
CA HIS A 239 10.77 8.44 -6.99
C HIS A 239 9.49 8.47 -7.83
N GLY A 240 8.49 9.27 -7.46
CA GLY A 240 7.26 9.46 -8.25
C GLY A 240 7.54 10.09 -9.61
N GLU A 241 8.45 11.07 -9.67
CA GLU A 241 8.89 11.66 -10.93
C GLU A 241 9.61 10.65 -11.84
N MET A 242 10.48 9.80 -11.28
CA MET A 242 11.17 8.77 -12.04
C MET A 242 10.20 7.67 -12.53
N LEU A 243 9.25 7.25 -11.70
CA LEU A 243 8.17 6.32 -12.11
C LEU A 243 7.40 6.90 -13.30
N SER A 244 6.97 8.17 -13.21
CA SER A 244 6.17 8.80 -14.27
C SER A 244 6.93 9.02 -15.57
N LYS A 245 8.25 9.19 -15.51
CA LYS A 245 9.12 9.32 -16.70
C LYS A 245 9.45 7.96 -17.34
N THR A 246 9.43 6.88 -16.54
CA THR A 246 9.92 5.57 -16.97
C THR A 246 8.80 4.64 -17.42
N ILE A 247 7.64 4.66 -16.74
CA ILE A 247 6.49 3.84 -17.11
C ILE A 247 5.79 4.48 -18.32
N PRO A 248 5.60 3.73 -19.43
CA PRO A 248 4.84 4.23 -20.57
C PRO A 248 3.39 4.57 -20.15
N ASN A 249 2.82 5.63 -20.77
CA ASN A 249 1.45 6.07 -20.51
C ASN A 249 1.17 6.42 -19.03
N ALA A 250 2.20 6.85 -18.30
CA ALA A 250 2.06 7.28 -16.92
C ALA A 250 1.83 8.79 -16.82
N SER A 251 1.01 9.19 -15.85
CA SER A 251 0.82 10.58 -15.41
C SER A 251 1.18 10.72 -13.94
N LEU A 252 1.59 11.94 -13.53
CA LEU A 252 1.92 12.26 -12.15
C LEU A 252 0.94 13.28 -11.58
N LEU A 253 0.28 12.92 -10.49
CA LEU A 253 -0.47 13.83 -9.63
C LEU A 253 0.40 14.15 -8.41
N THR A 254 0.84 15.39 -8.31
CA THR A 254 1.64 15.87 -7.18
C THR A 254 0.72 16.48 -6.12
N LEU A 255 0.77 15.96 -4.89
CA LEU A 255 0.01 16.46 -3.75
C LEU A 255 0.87 17.46 -2.98
N VAL A 256 0.60 18.75 -3.16
CA VAL A 256 1.38 19.82 -2.52
C VAL A 256 1.16 19.81 -1.01
N GLY A 257 2.24 19.70 -0.22
CA GLY A 257 2.22 19.65 1.24
C GLY A 257 1.85 18.28 1.85
N ALA A 258 1.51 17.28 1.04
CA ALA A 258 1.30 15.91 1.53
C ALA A 258 2.63 15.19 1.75
N GLY A 259 2.67 14.35 2.79
CA GLY A 259 3.79 13.47 3.14
C GLY A 259 3.60 12.04 2.62
N HIS A 260 4.10 11.04 3.37
CA HIS A 260 3.95 9.61 3.07
C HIS A 260 2.61 9.08 3.57
N GLU A 261 1.50 9.49 2.94
CA GLU A 261 0.17 9.32 3.50
C GLU A 261 -0.95 9.27 2.45
N LEU A 262 -2.12 8.80 2.90
CA LEU A 262 -3.40 9.08 2.27
C LEU A 262 -4.20 9.97 3.24
N HIS A 263 -4.25 11.28 2.96
CA HIS A 263 -4.97 12.21 3.82
C HIS A 263 -6.39 12.49 3.29
N PRO A 264 -7.42 12.62 4.15
CA PRO A 264 -8.80 12.89 3.73
C PRO A 264 -8.98 14.14 2.86
N GLU A 265 -8.16 15.18 3.06
CA GLU A 265 -8.17 16.38 2.24
C GLU A 265 -7.78 16.12 0.77
N ASP A 266 -7.01 15.07 0.48
CA ASP A 266 -6.55 14.72 -0.85
C ASP A 266 -7.46 13.70 -1.55
N ASN A 267 -8.42 13.10 -0.83
CA ASN A 267 -9.28 12.03 -1.36
C ASN A 267 -10.01 12.44 -2.65
N ASP A 268 -10.58 13.63 -2.70
CA ASP A 268 -11.38 14.06 -3.87
C ASP A 268 -10.51 14.20 -5.12
N CYS A 269 -9.34 14.82 -5.02
CA CYS A 269 -8.45 14.98 -6.17
C CYS A 269 -7.87 13.65 -6.65
N ILE A 270 -7.57 12.71 -5.72
CA ILE A 270 -7.12 11.38 -6.08
C ILE A 270 -8.23 10.59 -6.79
N VAL A 271 -9.46 10.62 -6.26
CA VAL A 271 -10.61 9.94 -6.86
C VAL A 271 -10.91 10.49 -8.26
N GLU A 272 -10.91 11.82 -8.46
CA GLU A 272 -11.11 12.41 -9.78
C GLU A 272 -9.99 12.00 -10.76
N ALA A 273 -8.73 11.97 -10.33
CA ALA A 273 -7.62 11.51 -11.18
C ALA A 273 -7.76 10.01 -11.57
N ILE A 274 -8.27 9.17 -10.66
CA ILE A 274 -8.57 7.75 -10.96
C ILE A 274 -9.70 7.64 -12.00
N LEU A 275 -10.71 8.50 -11.93
CA LEU A 275 -11.77 8.53 -12.94
C LEU A 275 -11.25 8.95 -14.32
N GLU A 276 -10.38 9.96 -14.39
CA GLU A 276 -9.76 10.39 -15.64
C GLU A 276 -8.91 9.28 -16.27
N LEU A 277 -8.14 8.55 -15.43
CA LEU A 277 -7.30 7.42 -15.86
C LEU A 277 -8.12 6.31 -16.56
N ASN A 278 -9.38 6.16 -16.19
CA ASN A 278 -10.24 5.04 -16.63
C ASN A 278 -11.26 5.43 -17.71
N LYS A 279 -11.21 6.67 -18.24
CA LYS A 279 -12.01 7.11 -19.38
C LYS A 279 -11.46 6.54 -20.69
#